data_bd6fcc88dc1b1b2648f4547fead2abad
#
_entry.id   bd6fcc88dc1b1b2648f4547fead2abad
#
_cell.length_a   1.000
_cell.length_b   1.000
_cell.length_c   1.000
_cell.angle_alpha   90.00
_cell.angle_beta   90.00
_cell.angle_gamma   90.00
#
_symmetry.space_group_name_H-M   'P 1'
#
loop_
_entity.id
_entity.type
_entity.pdbx_description
1 polymer ?
#
loop_
_entity_poly.entity_id
_entity_poly.type
_entity_poly.pdbx_seq_one_letter_code
_entity_poly.pdbx_strand_id
1 'polypeptide(L)'
;MKNAAIACATSLMISIPALADTNDIGPGQELAKLVFQSFEGADNGRADLGQFTDFGNDIFVSMDGDDDGNITLDEFKEWDFGFVFIAEDEGQQRAFDTAQKILFAFWDLDGDGQINGSEYHKSLIADFQRADINNDAFLSEEEFLRGYIVIRAYRAAVTGN
;
A
#
# COMPACT_ATOMS: atom_id res chain seq x y z
N MET A 1 46.17 -29.72 52.54
CA MET A 1 45.76 -28.33 52.24
C MET A 1 45.56 -28.30 50.77
N LYS A 2 44.31 -28.40 50.30
CA LYS A 2 43.93 -28.34 48.88
C LYS A 2 42.89 -27.25 48.74
N ASN A 3 43.26 -26.13 48.12
CA ASN A 3 42.37 -25.03 47.82
C ASN A 3 41.58 -25.37 46.57
N ALA A 4 40.26 -25.45 46.67
CA ALA A 4 39.34 -25.55 45.57
C ALA A 4 38.94 -24.15 45.15
N ALA A 5 39.31 -23.78 43.92
CA ALA A 5 38.87 -22.56 43.28
C ALA A 5 37.45 -22.76 42.69
N ILE A 6 36.50 -22.03 43.20
CA ILE A 6 35.13 -21.99 42.65
C ILE A 6 35.14 -21.01 41.48
N ALA A 7 34.98 -21.52 40.28
CA ALA A 7 34.77 -20.69 39.09
C ALA A 7 33.31 -20.22 39.03
N CYS A 8 33.10 -18.93 39.21
CA CYS A 8 31.80 -18.29 39.05
C CYS A 8 31.53 -18.07 37.57
N ALA A 9 30.69 -18.89 36.96
CA ALA A 9 30.25 -18.70 35.59
C ALA A 9 29.15 -17.63 35.58
N THR A 10 29.51 -16.41 35.21
CA THR A 10 28.54 -15.32 34.90
C THR A 10 27.85 -15.63 33.59
N SER A 11 26.63 -16.13 33.67
CA SER A 11 25.74 -16.27 32.51
C SER A 11 25.31 -14.91 32.00
N LEU A 12 25.83 -14.51 30.83
CA LEU A 12 25.41 -13.29 30.14
C LEU A 12 24.03 -13.54 29.52
N MET A 13 22.98 -13.10 30.20
CA MET A 13 21.62 -13.06 29.61
C MET A 13 21.61 -12.00 28.54
N ILE A 14 21.74 -12.41 27.28
CA ILE A 14 21.42 -11.53 26.13
C ILE A 14 19.91 -11.45 26.08
N SER A 15 19.35 -10.36 26.56
CA SER A 15 17.96 -10.00 26.32
C SER A 15 17.83 -9.66 24.83
N ILE A 16 17.32 -10.59 24.06
CA ILE A 16 16.82 -10.33 22.69
C ILE A 16 15.63 -9.39 22.90
N PRO A 17 15.65 -8.15 22.33
CA PRO A 17 14.45 -7.34 22.35
C PRO A 17 13.36 -8.17 21.66
N ALA A 18 12.25 -8.40 22.34
CA ALA A 18 11.06 -8.94 21.74
C ALA A 18 10.79 -8.10 20.51
N LEU A 19 10.76 -8.73 19.33
CA LEU A 19 10.22 -8.10 18.13
C LEU A 19 8.85 -7.60 18.55
N ALA A 20 8.68 -6.29 18.54
CA ALA A 20 7.38 -5.67 18.81
C ALA A 20 6.36 -6.40 17.93
N ASP A 21 5.36 -6.95 18.58
CA ASP A 21 4.23 -7.57 17.91
C ASP A 21 3.62 -6.48 17.02
N THR A 22 3.84 -6.57 15.70
CA THR A 22 3.40 -5.58 14.71
C THR A 22 1.91 -5.70 14.43
N ASN A 23 1.12 -6.09 15.41
CA ASN A 23 -0.32 -6.00 15.43
C ASN A 23 -0.83 -4.59 15.80
N ASP A 24 0.06 -3.61 15.88
CA ASP A 24 -0.38 -2.22 15.89
C ASP A 24 -0.86 -1.88 14.49
N ILE A 25 -2.17 -1.93 14.35
CA ILE A 25 -2.89 -1.60 13.12
C ILE A 25 -2.81 -0.08 13.00
N GLY A 26 -1.74 0.40 12.38
CA GLY A 26 -1.50 1.83 12.19
C GLY A 26 -2.62 2.51 11.38
N PRO A 27 -2.71 3.83 11.44
CA PRO A 27 -3.67 4.61 10.67
C PRO A 27 -3.73 4.16 9.21
N GLY A 28 -4.94 4.00 8.66
CA GLY A 28 -5.16 3.60 7.28
C GLY A 28 -5.07 2.10 7.00
N GLN A 29 -4.66 1.23 7.93
CA GLN A 29 -4.64 -0.21 7.68
C GLN A 29 -6.04 -0.81 7.59
N GLU A 30 -6.94 -0.41 8.46
CA GLU A 30 -8.35 -0.86 8.39
C GLU A 30 -9.02 -0.40 7.10
N LEU A 31 -8.77 0.85 6.69
CA LEU A 31 -9.27 1.35 5.42
C LEU A 31 -8.71 0.56 4.23
N ALA A 32 -7.42 0.25 4.23
CA ALA A 32 -6.78 -0.55 3.20
C ALA A 32 -7.36 -1.98 3.10
N LYS A 33 -7.72 -2.59 4.24
CA LYS A 33 -8.43 -3.88 4.25
C LYS A 33 -9.83 -3.77 3.65
N LEU A 34 -10.56 -2.70 3.98
CA LEU A 34 -11.88 -2.45 3.39
C LEU A 34 -11.78 -2.28 1.86
N VAL A 35 -10.74 -1.60 1.36
CA VAL A 35 -10.47 -1.51 -0.08
C VAL A 35 -10.28 -2.90 -0.68
N PHE A 36 -9.47 -3.77 -0.07
CA PHE A 36 -9.29 -5.15 -0.55
C PHE A 36 -10.59 -5.94 -0.55
N GLN A 37 -11.41 -5.80 0.48
CA GLN A 37 -12.70 -6.49 0.61
C GLN A 37 -13.76 -5.99 -0.38
N SER A 38 -13.55 -4.84 -1.02
CA SER A 38 -14.45 -4.30 -2.05
C SER A 38 -14.23 -4.92 -3.44
N PHE A 39 -13.20 -5.73 -3.64
CA PHE A 39 -13.01 -6.44 -4.92
C PHE A 39 -14.14 -7.44 -5.14
N GLU A 40 -14.79 -7.40 -6.30
CA GLU A 40 -15.77 -8.40 -6.67
C GLU A 40 -15.09 -9.78 -6.76
N GLY A 41 -15.66 -10.77 -6.06
CA GLY A 41 -15.16 -12.15 -6.08
C GLY A 41 -13.99 -12.42 -5.15
N ALA A 42 -13.53 -11.47 -4.34
CA ALA A 42 -12.53 -11.69 -3.30
C ALA A 42 -13.06 -12.51 -2.10
N ASP A 43 -14.22 -13.16 -2.25
CA ASP A 43 -14.87 -13.97 -1.20
C ASP A 43 -13.99 -15.07 -0.61
N ASN A 44 -12.95 -15.48 -1.36
CA ASN A 44 -11.95 -16.45 -0.90
C ASN A 44 -10.70 -15.80 -0.28
N GLY A 45 -10.71 -14.48 -0.03
CA GLY A 45 -9.57 -13.74 0.50
C GLY A 45 -8.41 -13.58 -0.47
N ARG A 46 -8.64 -13.72 -1.78
CA ARG A 46 -7.66 -13.54 -2.86
C ARG A 46 -8.31 -12.90 -4.07
N ALA A 47 -7.56 -12.08 -4.79
CA ALA A 47 -7.95 -11.48 -6.06
C ALA A 47 -6.99 -11.89 -7.17
N ASP A 48 -7.49 -12.33 -8.31
CA ASP A 48 -6.67 -12.57 -9.51
C ASP A 48 -6.43 -11.27 -10.28
N LEU A 49 -5.60 -11.34 -11.35
CA LEU A 49 -5.29 -10.19 -12.18
C LEU A 49 -6.53 -9.57 -12.83
N GLY A 50 -7.51 -10.39 -13.25
CA GLY A 50 -8.76 -9.91 -13.85
C GLY A 50 -9.55 -9.07 -12.86
N GLN A 51 -9.81 -9.60 -11.67
CA GLN A 51 -10.51 -8.91 -10.58
C GLN A 51 -9.79 -7.61 -10.17
N PHE A 52 -8.44 -7.65 -10.08
CA PHE A 52 -7.65 -6.47 -9.77
C PHE A 52 -7.74 -5.39 -10.85
N THR A 53 -7.68 -5.79 -12.13
CA THR A 53 -7.77 -4.84 -13.25
C THR A 53 -9.19 -4.31 -13.44
N ASP A 54 -10.23 -5.11 -13.21
CA ASP A 54 -11.62 -4.67 -13.27
C ASP A 54 -11.89 -3.63 -12.18
N PHE A 55 -11.46 -3.90 -10.95
CA PHE A 55 -11.51 -2.92 -9.86
C PHE A 55 -10.74 -1.63 -10.21
N GLY A 56 -9.54 -1.74 -10.78
CA GLY A 56 -8.76 -0.59 -11.23
C GLY A 56 -9.46 0.20 -12.34
N ASN A 57 -10.13 -0.45 -13.28
CA ASN A 57 -10.89 0.23 -14.33
C ASN A 57 -12.07 1.03 -13.75
N ASP A 58 -12.77 0.49 -12.76
CA ASP A 58 -13.85 1.23 -12.07
C ASP A 58 -13.31 2.47 -11.36
N ILE A 59 -12.10 2.38 -10.79
CA ILE A 59 -11.40 3.51 -10.19
C ILE A 59 -11.04 4.55 -11.26
N PHE A 60 -10.51 4.13 -12.42
CA PHE A 60 -10.17 5.04 -13.51
C PHE A 60 -11.38 5.88 -13.93
N VAL A 61 -12.51 5.22 -14.18
CA VAL A 61 -13.78 5.89 -14.52
C VAL A 61 -14.23 6.84 -13.41
N SER A 62 -13.98 6.49 -12.14
CA SER A 62 -14.34 7.34 -11.00
C SER A 62 -13.43 8.56 -10.83
N MET A 63 -12.18 8.47 -11.31
CA MET A 63 -11.22 9.59 -11.31
C MET A 63 -11.41 10.54 -12.47
N ASP A 64 -11.78 10.03 -13.66
CA ASP A 64 -12.03 10.79 -14.88
C ASP A 64 -13.34 11.60 -14.73
N GLY A 65 -13.23 12.77 -14.10
CA GLY A 65 -14.39 13.57 -13.70
C GLY A 65 -15.05 14.32 -14.84
N ASP A 66 -14.35 14.55 -15.94
CA ASP A 66 -14.84 15.24 -17.14
C ASP A 66 -15.07 14.31 -18.35
N ASP A 67 -14.88 12.97 -18.14
CA ASP A 67 -15.08 11.90 -19.12
C ASP A 67 -14.22 12.08 -20.40
N ASP A 68 -13.02 12.67 -20.29
CA ASP A 68 -12.13 12.90 -21.45
C ASP A 68 -11.21 11.71 -21.76
N GLY A 69 -11.21 10.70 -20.88
CA GLY A 69 -10.42 9.46 -21.01
C GLY A 69 -8.98 9.59 -20.52
N ASN A 70 -8.65 10.69 -19.83
CA ASN A 70 -7.36 10.93 -19.21
C ASN A 70 -7.57 11.37 -17.77
N ILE A 71 -6.62 11.08 -16.90
CA ILE A 71 -6.62 11.54 -15.51
C ILE A 71 -5.58 12.65 -15.37
N THR A 72 -6.00 13.83 -15.02
CA THR A 72 -5.13 14.94 -14.62
C THR A 72 -4.63 14.77 -13.19
N LEU A 73 -3.58 15.50 -12.80
CA LEU A 73 -3.12 15.49 -11.41
C LEU A 73 -4.19 15.95 -10.41
N ASP A 74 -5.04 16.90 -10.82
CA ASP A 74 -6.10 17.40 -9.94
C ASP A 74 -7.18 16.33 -9.71
N GLU A 75 -7.65 15.66 -10.74
CA GLU A 75 -8.58 14.53 -10.65
C GLU A 75 -8.01 13.37 -9.84
N PHE A 76 -6.73 13.02 -10.08
CA PHE A 76 -6.04 11.99 -9.29
C PHE A 76 -6.02 12.33 -7.79
N LYS A 77 -5.86 13.60 -7.44
CA LYS A 77 -5.80 14.04 -6.04
C LYS A 77 -7.17 14.12 -5.38
N GLU A 78 -8.23 14.34 -6.15
CA GLU A 78 -9.60 14.34 -5.64
C GLU A 78 -10.08 12.93 -5.28
N TRP A 79 -9.40 11.90 -5.80
CA TRP A 79 -9.73 10.50 -5.55
C TRP A 79 -8.66 9.84 -4.67
N ASP A 80 -8.99 9.34 -3.48
CA ASP A 80 -8.01 8.94 -2.47
C ASP A 80 -8.38 7.76 -1.56
N PHE A 81 -9.44 7.00 -1.87
CA PHE A 81 -9.99 5.95 -1.02
C PHE A 81 -10.44 6.41 0.39
N GLY A 82 -10.50 7.72 0.65
CA GLY A 82 -10.78 8.26 1.98
C GLY A 82 -9.54 8.42 2.88
N PHE A 83 -8.34 8.20 2.36
CA PHE A 83 -7.10 8.40 3.13
C PHE A 83 -6.84 9.88 3.48
N VAL A 84 -7.41 10.82 2.73
CA VAL A 84 -7.30 12.25 3.04
C VAL A 84 -7.80 12.58 4.44
N PHE A 85 -8.90 11.98 4.88
CA PHE A 85 -9.45 12.20 6.22
C PHE A 85 -8.50 11.73 7.32
N ILE A 86 -7.83 10.58 7.09
CA ILE A 86 -6.82 10.06 8.03
C ILE A 86 -5.61 11.01 8.04
N ALA A 87 -5.17 11.49 6.87
CA ALA A 87 -4.06 12.43 6.77
C ALA A 87 -4.36 13.74 7.49
N GLU A 88 -5.61 14.21 7.46
CA GLU A 88 -6.06 15.40 8.20
C GLU A 88 -6.03 15.17 9.72
N ASP A 89 -6.58 14.06 10.19
CA ASP A 89 -6.62 13.71 11.60
C ASP A 89 -5.22 13.53 12.19
N GLU A 90 -4.30 12.95 11.44
CA GLU A 90 -2.91 12.72 11.84
C GLU A 90 -1.98 13.93 11.53
N GLY A 91 -2.49 15.02 10.94
CA GLY A 91 -1.69 16.20 10.59
C GLY A 91 -0.67 15.96 9.48
N GLN A 92 -0.93 14.98 8.60
CA GLN A 92 -0.01 14.49 7.57
C GLN A 92 -0.38 14.92 6.14
N GLN A 93 -1.21 15.95 5.96
CA GLN A 93 -1.71 16.38 4.63
C GLN A 93 -0.57 16.63 3.62
N ARG A 94 0.56 17.20 4.07
CA ARG A 94 1.71 17.46 3.19
C ARG A 94 2.36 16.16 2.71
N ALA A 95 2.52 15.19 3.60
CA ALA A 95 3.10 13.89 3.25
C ALA A 95 2.17 13.15 2.29
N PHE A 96 0.86 13.21 2.53
CA PHE A 96 -0.16 12.61 1.68
C PHE A 96 -0.20 13.25 0.28
N ASP A 97 -0.24 14.59 0.17
CA ASP A 97 -0.17 15.30 -1.12
C ASP A 97 1.13 14.97 -1.88
N THR A 98 2.23 14.79 -1.17
CA THR A 98 3.50 14.36 -1.79
C THR A 98 3.40 12.93 -2.32
N ALA A 99 2.78 12.01 -1.58
CA ALA A 99 2.59 10.63 -2.02
C ALA A 99 1.70 10.55 -3.27
N GLN A 100 0.61 11.33 -3.32
CA GLN A 100 -0.25 11.41 -4.51
C GLN A 100 0.53 11.89 -5.74
N LYS A 101 1.33 12.95 -5.63
CA LYS A 101 2.17 13.46 -6.73
C LYS A 101 3.21 12.44 -7.21
N ILE A 102 3.80 11.69 -6.29
CA ILE A 102 4.78 10.64 -6.63
C ILE A 102 4.07 9.51 -7.37
N LEU A 103 2.91 9.06 -6.90
CA LEU A 103 2.13 8.01 -7.56
C LEU A 103 1.67 8.43 -8.95
N PHE A 104 1.17 9.66 -9.09
CA PHE A 104 0.79 10.22 -10.38
C PHE A 104 1.97 10.18 -11.35
N ALA A 105 3.13 10.75 -10.98
CA ALA A 105 4.32 10.74 -11.81
C ALA A 105 4.87 9.32 -12.10
N PHE A 106 4.50 8.33 -11.31
CA PHE A 106 4.88 6.94 -11.52
C PHE A 106 4.00 6.25 -12.56
N TRP A 107 2.75 6.69 -12.73
CA TRP A 107 1.79 6.16 -13.69
C TRP A 107 1.70 6.97 -14.99
N ASP A 108 2.10 8.24 -14.97
CA ASP A 108 2.33 9.08 -16.17
C ASP A 108 3.64 8.60 -16.84
N LEU A 109 3.52 7.59 -17.71
CA LEU A 109 4.68 6.85 -18.24
C LEU A 109 5.46 7.62 -19.31
N ASP A 110 4.82 8.53 -20.01
CA ASP A 110 5.47 9.35 -21.05
C ASP A 110 5.77 10.79 -20.58
N GLY A 111 5.29 11.17 -19.39
CA GLY A 111 5.61 12.43 -18.75
C GLY A 111 4.86 13.63 -19.35
N ASP A 112 3.70 13.40 -19.96
CA ASP A 112 2.91 14.46 -20.59
C ASP A 112 2.02 15.23 -19.59
N GLY A 113 1.95 14.76 -18.34
CA GLY A 113 1.18 15.38 -17.25
C GLY A 113 -0.25 14.88 -17.16
N GLN A 114 -0.59 13.80 -17.85
CA GLN A 114 -1.85 13.08 -17.78
C GLN A 114 -1.60 11.58 -17.65
N ILE A 115 -2.56 10.82 -17.14
CA ILE A 115 -2.54 9.36 -17.15
C ILE A 115 -3.67 8.90 -18.06
N ASN A 116 -3.34 8.45 -19.27
CA ASN A 116 -4.33 7.88 -20.17
C ASN A 116 -4.65 6.41 -19.83
N GLY A 117 -5.75 5.88 -20.38
CA GLY A 117 -6.19 4.52 -20.10
C GLY A 117 -5.14 3.42 -20.41
N SER A 118 -4.25 3.65 -21.41
CA SER A 118 -3.17 2.69 -21.75
C SER A 118 -2.07 2.69 -20.68
N GLU A 119 -1.69 3.84 -20.18
CA GLU A 119 -0.69 3.99 -19.11
C GLU A 119 -1.22 3.42 -17.81
N TYR A 120 -2.47 3.76 -17.47
CA TYR A 120 -3.12 3.24 -16.28
C TYR A 120 -3.19 1.71 -16.29
N HIS A 121 -3.65 1.11 -17.38
CA HIS A 121 -3.73 -0.35 -17.52
C HIS A 121 -2.36 -1.03 -17.42
N LYS A 122 -1.31 -0.47 -18.05
CA LYS A 122 0.07 -0.97 -17.92
C LYS A 122 0.56 -0.89 -16.49
N SER A 123 0.25 0.21 -15.80
CA SER A 123 0.64 0.42 -14.42
C SER A 123 -0.06 -0.55 -13.48
N LEU A 124 -1.38 -0.83 -13.69
CA LEU A 124 -2.10 -1.85 -12.92
C LEU A 124 -1.47 -3.25 -13.06
N ILE A 125 -1.14 -3.68 -14.29
CA ILE A 125 -0.49 -4.97 -14.50
C ILE A 125 0.85 -5.04 -13.79
N ALA A 126 1.66 -3.98 -13.90
CA ALA A 126 2.97 -3.91 -13.24
C ALA A 126 2.83 -3.90 -11.71
N ASP A 127 1.80 -3.24 -11.19
CA ASP A 127 1.51 -3.18 -9.76
C ASP A 127 1.06 -4.53 -9.21
N PHE A 128 0.17 -5.24 -9.92
CA PHE A 128 -0.20 -6.60 -9.59
C PHE A 128 1.03 -7.53 -9.52
N GLN A 129 1.85 -7.54 -10.58
CA GLN A 129 3.06 -8.38 -10.64
C GLN A 129 4.06 -8.06 -9.52
N ARG A 130 4.12 -6.82 -9.08
CA ARG A 130 4.98 -6.38 -7.97
C ARG A 130 4.42 -6.79 -6.61
N ALA A 131 3.09 -6.82 -6.51
CA ALA A 131 2.40 -7.17 -5.28
C ALA A 131 2.28 -8.68 -5.07
N ASP A 132 2.20 -9.47 -6.15
CA ASP A 132 2.21 -10.94 -6.14
C ASP A 132 3.62 -11.46 -5.77
N ILE A 133 3.91 -11.49 -4.47
CA ILE A 133 5.24 -11.80 -3.95
C ILE A 133 5.57 -13.28 -4.11
N ASN A 134 4.58 -14.15 -3.98
CA ASN A 134 4.74 -15.59 -4.06
C ASN A 134 4.63 -16.14 -5.49
N ASN A 135 4.23 -15.30 -6.47
CA ASN A 135 4.02 -15.59 -7.88
C ASN A 135 2.99 -16.72 -8.11
N ASP A 136 1.91 -16.73 -7.33
CA ASP A 136 0.80 -17.69 -7.50
C ASP A 136 -0.33 -17.15 -8.41
N ALA A 137 -0.15 -15.96 -9.00
CA ALA A 137 -1.07 -15.24 -9.86
C ALA A 137 -2.34 -14.73 -9.13
N PHE A 138 -2.28 -14.64 -7.81
CA PHE A 138 -3.33 -14.05 -6.98
C PHE A 138 -2.71 -13.05 -6.01
N LEU A 139 -3.49 -12.09 -5.56
CA LEU A 139 -3.15 -11.24 -4.41
C LEU A 139 -3.96 -11.69 -3.20
N SER A 140 -3.29 -12.14 -2.16
CA SER A 140 -3.87 -12.24 -0.82
C SER A 140 -4.03 -10.82 -0.22
N GLU A 141 -4.84 -10.70 0.84
CA GLU A 141 -4.93 -9.42 1.58
C GLU A 141 -3.55 -8.94 2.05
N GLU A 142 -2.69 -9.86 2.54
CA GLU A 142 -1.35 -9.51 2.98
C GLU A 142 -0.48 -8.97 1.83
N GLU A 143 -0.52 -9.59 0.66
CA GLU A 143 0.22 -9.14 -0.53
C GLU A 143 -0.30 -7.80 -1.04
N PHE A 144 -1.61 -7.62 -1.08
CA PHE A 144 -2.21 -6.33 -1.43
C PHE A 144 -1.76 -5.22 -0.48
N LEU A 145 -1.87 -5.44 0.83
CA LEU A 145 -1.48 -4.46 1.85
C LEU A 145 0.02 -4.13 1.84
N ARG A 146 0.87 -5.08 1.46
CA ARG A 146 2.34 -4.94 1.46
C ARG A 146 2.92 -4.60 0.10
N GLY A 147 2.26 -5.02 -0.98
CA GLY A 147 2.77 -4.98 -2.34
C GLY A 147 2.18 -3.87 -3.20
N TYR A 148 0.87 -3.62 -3.10
CA TYR A 148 0.22 -2.62 -3.94
C TYR A 148 0.71 -1.22 -3.60
N ILE A 149 1.31 -0.57 -4.61
CA ILE A 149 2.09 0.66 -4.40
C ILE A 149 1.25 1.81 -3.84
N VAL A 150 0.00 1.95 -4.27
CA VAL A 150 -0.91 3.02 -3.82
C VAL A 150 -1.20 2.86 -2.33
N ILE A 151 -1.63 1.67 -1.92
CA ILE A 151 -1.94 1.37 -0.53
C ILE A 151 -0.71 1.57 0.37
N ARG A 152 0.46 1.13 -0.10
CA ARG A 152 1.71 1.33 0.64
C ARG A 152 2.07 2.80 0.81
N ALA A 153 1.98 3.58 -0.28
CA ALA A 153 2.33 4.99 -0.28
C ALA A 153 1.38 5.79 0.63
N TYR A 154 0.07 5.54 0.52
CA TYR A 154 -0.93 6.23 1.33
C TYR A 154 -0.79 5.89 2.81
N ARG A 155 -0.65 4.61 3.16
CA ARG A 155 -0.42 4.21 4.55
C ARG A 155 0.86 4.81 5.13
N ALA A 156 1.96 4.78 4.39
CA ALA A 156 3.21 5.39 4.83
C ALA A 156 3.06 6.91 5.02
N ALA A 157 2.35 7.58 4.13
CA ALA A 157 2.12 9.01 4.21
C ALA A 157 1.30 9.41 5.44
N VAL A 158 0.27 8.64 5.81
CA VAL A 158 -0.59 8.97 6.96
C VAL A 158 0.01 8.56 8.30
N THR A 159 1.00 7.66 8.36
CA THR A 159 1.68 7.27 9.62
C THR A 159 2.81 8.21 10.03
N GLY A 160 3.26 9.11 9.16
CA GLY A 160 4.27 10.12 9.49
C GLY A 160 5.69 9.59 9.72
N ASN A 161 6.06 8.49 9.10
CA ASN A 161 7.42 7.91 9.16
C ASN A 161 8.30 8.43 8.04
#